data_91db6e1d4df5da5daba00eb3ba7f629c
#
_entry.id   91db6e1d4df5da5daba00eb3ba7f629c
#
_cell.length_a   1.000
_cell.length_b   1.000
_cell.length_c   1.000
_cell.angle_alpha   90.00
_cell.angle_beta   90.00
_cell.angle_gamma   90.00
#
_symmetry.space_group_name_H-M   'P 1'
#
loop_
_entity.id
_entity.type
_entity.pdbx_description
1 polymer ?
#
loop_
_entity_poly.entity_id
_entity_poly.type
_entity_poly.pdbx_seq_one_letter_code
_entity_poly.pdbx_strand_id
1 'polypeptide(L)'
;QDLFAEGSFTGKGLLDVQAMQAVLAGRLPEGQVLSHDLLEGSLVRCAALSDITLVEDAPFHADVAASRVHRWARGDWQLLPFLLRGTHKESKGRSRDSLLPLGGADAAGGLGGSNYPLRAIHRWKMFDNLRRSLVAPLSLALLVLALAGLGLTPWAALGLVLAAFATGP
;
A
#
# COMPACT_ATOMS: atom_id res chain seq x y z
N GLN A 1 3.09 -15.79 1.29
CA GLN A 1 3.14 -15.94 2.75
C GLN A 1 4.34 -16.77 3.19
N ASP A 2 4.65 -17.88 2.52
CA ASP A 2 5.68 -18.84 2.91
C ASP A 2 7.09 -18.24 2.97
N LEU A 3 7.41 -17.35 2.03
CA LEU A 3 8.72 -16.69 1.98
C LEU A 3 8.91 -15.61 3.04
N PHE A 4 7.85 -14.89 3.41
CA PHE A 4 7.95 -13.69 4.25
C PHE A 4 7.20 -13.83 5.57
N ALA A 5 6.54 -14.97 5.82
CA ALA A 5 5.68 -15.25 6.97
C ALA A 5 4.58 -14.19 7.17
N GLU A 6 4.06 -13.65 6.05
CA GLU A 6 3.13 -12.53 6.07
C GLU A 6 2.26 -12.49 4.82
N GLY A 7 0.95 -12.28 4.98
CA GLY A 7 0.01 -12.08 3.89
C GLY A 7 0.05 -10.66 3.32
N SER A 8 -0.83 -10.40 2.36
CA SER A 8 -1.12 -9.05 1.88
C SER A 8 -2.61 -8.80 2.06
N PHE A 9 -2.95 -7.73 2.77
CA PHE A 9 -4.33 -7.32 2.91
C PHE A 9 -4.77 -6.55 1.66
N THR A 10 -5.91 -6.93 1.11
CA THR A 10 -6.46 -6.37 -0.14
C THR A 10 -7.86 -5.81 0.06
N GLY A 11 -8.17 -5.39 1.29
CA GLY A 11 -9.45 -4.78 1.66
C GLY A 11 -10.54 -5.76 2.11
N LYS A 12 -10.25 -7.07 2.14
CA LYS A 12 -11.23 -8.09 2.51
C LYS A 12 -10.62 -9.17 3.38
N GLY A 13 -11.34 -9.50 4.45
CA GLY A 13 -10.89 -10.49 5.41
C GLY A 13 -11.53 -10.30 6.78
N LEU A 14 -11.08 -11.09 7.73
CA LEU A 14 -11.43 -10.93 9.14
C LEU A 14 -10.48 -9.89 9.76
N LEU A 15 -11.05 -8.93 10.44
CA LEU A 15 -10.32 -7.86 11.10
C LEU A 15 -10.56 -7.90 12.60
N ASP A 16 -9.48 -7.89 13.37
CA ASP A 16 -9.56 -7.58 14.78
C ASP A 16 -9.60 -6.05 14.95
N VAL A 17 -10.79 -5.53 15.19
CA VAL A 17 -11.05 -4.09 15.27
C VAL A 17 -10.27 -3.45 16.44
N GLN A 18 -10.12 -4.15 17.56
CA GLN A 18 -9.40 -3.64 18.73
C GLN A 18 -7.90 -3.54 18.43
N ALA A 19 -7.33 -4.57 17.81
CA ALA A 19 -5.94 -4.57 17.37
C ALA A 19 -5.67 -3.49 16.33
N MET A 20 -6.55 -3.33 15.34
CA MET A 20 -6.44 -2.27 14.35
C MET A 20 -6.46 -0.89 15.01
N GLN A 21 -7.41 -0.63 15.88
CA GLN A 21 -7.51 0.65 16.58
C GLN A 21 -6.28 0.92 17.45
N ALA A 22 -5.81 -0.07 18.19
CA ALA A 22 -4.62 0.07 19.03
C ALA A 22 -3.34 0.37 18.22
N VAL A 23 -3.21 -0.24 17.04
CA VAL A 23 -2.03 -0.07 16.20
C VAL A 23 -2.10 1.19 15.34
N LEU A 24 -3.25 1.49 14.75
CA LEU A 24 -3.39 2.57 13.75
C LEU A 24 -3.69 3.94 14.37
N ALA A 25 -4.25 3.98 15.58
CA ALA A 25 -4.62 5.24 16.24
C ALA A 25 -3.43 6.20 16.36
N GLY A 26 -3.59 7.40 15.78
CA GLY A 26 -2.57 8.45 15.76
C GLY A 26 -1.35 8.18 14.87
N ARG A 27 -1.40 7.17 14.01
CA ARG A 27 -0.32 6.88 13.03
C ARG A 27 -0.64 7.33 11.63
N LEU A 28 -1.92 7.35 11.28
CA LEU A 28 -2.37 7.83 10.00
C LEU A 28 -2.81 9.29 10.14
N PRO A 29 -2.26 10.21 9.35
CA PRO A 29 -2.66 11.61 9.40
C PRO A 29 -4.09 11.75 8.86
N GLU A 30 -4.92 12.48 9.58
CA GLU A 30 -6.31 12.73 9.19
C GLU A 30 -6.38 13.42 7.82
N GLY A 31 -7.27 12.93 6.95
CA GLY A 31 -7.54 13.52 5.64
C GLY A 31 -6.46 13.32 4.56
N GLN A 32 -5.31 12.75 4.87
CA GLN A 32 -4.25 12.52 3.89
C GLN A 32 -4.32 11.14 3.24
N VAL A 33 -4.71 10.13 4.01
CA VAL A 33 -4.94 8.77 3.52
C VAL A 33 -6.34 8.36 3.92
N LEU A 34 -7.23 8.15 2.94
CA LEU A 34 -8.61 7.80 3.22
C LEU A 34 -8.76 6.40 3.79
N SER A 35 -8.18 5.43 3.12
CA SER A 35 -8.04 4.03 3.50
C SER A 35 -7.06 3.42 2.52
N HIS A 36 -6.10 2.67 3.01
CA HIS A 36 -5.20 1.96 2.13
C HIS A 36 -4.85 0.60 2.70
N ASP A 37 -5.45 -0.42 2.11
CA ASP A 37 -5.37 -1.81 2.55
C ASP A 37 -3.93 -2.26 2.77
N LEU A 38 -3.05 -1.92 1.85
CA LEU A 38 -1.64 -2.30 1.91
C LEU A 38 -0.91 -1.65 3.09
N LEU A 39 -1.19 -0.38 3.39
CA LEU A 39 -0.58 0.32 4.53
C LEU A 39 -1.11 -0.22 5.84
N GLU A 40 -2.43 -0.37 5.96
CA GLU A 40 -3.10 -0.91 7.13
C GLU A 40 -2.63 -2.33 7.42
N GLY A 41 -2.65 -3.22 6.41
CA GLY A 41 -2.16 -4.59 6.54
C GLY A 41 -0.66 -4.69 6.86
N SER A 42 0.14 -3.71 6.43
CA SER A 42 1.56 -3.64 6.76
C SER A 42 1.81 -3.28 8.22
N LEU A 43 0.97 -2.44 8.79
CA LEU A 43 1.09 -1.98 10.19
C LEU A 43 0.48 -2.97 11.17
N VAL A 44 -0.70 -3.52 10.86
CA VAL A 44 -1.43 -4.45 11.72
C VAL A 44 -0.93 -5.88 11.57
N ARG A 45 -0.31 -6.18 10.45
CA ARG A 45 0.09 -7.50 9.98
C ARG A 45 -1.11 -8.38 9.61
N CYS A 46 -0.94 -9.20 8.62
CA CYS A 46 -2.00 -10.08 8.15
C CYS A 46 -1.45 -11.45 7.74
N ALA A 47 -2.31 -12.45 7.86
CA ALA A 47 -2.08 -13.78 7.36
C ALA A 47 -3.08 -14.10 6.25
N ALA A 48 -2.71 -14.94 5.31
CA ALA A 48 -3.62 -15.45 4.31
C ALA A 48 -4.32 -16.71 4.85
N LEU A 49 -5.63 -16.76 4.71
CA LEU A 49 -6.41 -17.98 4.91
C LEU A 49 -6.51 -18.68 3.55
N SER A 50 -5.80 -19.80 3.41
CA SER A 50 -5.71 -20.52 2.13
C SER A 50 -6.88 -21.49 1.88
N ASP A 51 -7.65 -21.78 2.91
CA ASP A 51 -8.80 -22.69 2.90
C ASP A 51 -10.15 -21.97 2.70
N ILE A 52 -10.15 -20.64 2.68
CA ILE A 52 -11.34 -19.80 2.48
C ILE A 52 -11.19 -18.99 1.20
N THR A 53 -12.15 -19.17 0.28
CA THR A 53 -12.21 -18.40 -0.96
C THR A 53 -13.38 -17.42 -0.91
N LEU A 54 -13.10 -16.15 -1.15
CA LEU A 54 -14.11 -15.11 -1.35
C LEU A 54 -14.32 -14.91 -2.85
N VAL A 55 -15.54 -15.04 -3.30
CA VAL A 55 -15.92 -14.81 -4.71
C VAL A 55 -16.62 -13.46 -4.81
N GLU A 56 -16.22 -12.67 -5.79
CA GLU A 56 -16.79 -11.35 -6.05
C GLU A 56 -17.07 -11.15 -7.52
N ASP A 57 -18.10 -10.34 -7.79
CA ASP A 57 -18.41 -9.92 -9.14
C ASP A 57 -17.45 -8.82 -9.62
N ALA A 58 -17.09 -8.90 -10.89
CA ALA A 58 -16.38 -7.83 -11.57
C ALA A 58 -17.34 -6.67 -11.89
N PRO A 59 -16.85 -5.43 -11.99
CA PRO A 59 -17.67 -4.32 -12.47
C PRO A 59 -18.21 -4.58 -13.87
N PHE A 60 -19.52 -4.49 -14.06
CA PHE A 60 -20.15 -4.71 -15.36
C PHE A 60 -19.92 -3.57 -16.37
N HIS A 61 -19.58 -2.38 -15.91
CA HIS A 61 -19.40 -1.19 -16.74
C HIS A 61 -17.95 -0.72 -16.74
N ALA A 62 -17.45 -0.36 -17.91
CA ALA A 62 -16.06 0.09 -18.08
C ALA A 62 -15.73 1.39 -17.33
N ASP A 63 -16.69 2.31 -17.23
CA ASP A 63 -16.56 3.55 -16.47
C ASP A 63 -16.42 3.31 -14.96
N VAL A 64 -17.17 2.34 -14.41
CA VAL A 64 -17.05 1.92 -13.01
C VAL A 64 -15.69 1.26 -12.77
N ALA A 65 -15.23 0.40 -13.70
CA ALA A 65 -13.92 -0.21 -13.63
C ALA A 65 -12.80 0.86 -13.67
N ALA A 66 -12.88 1.81 -14.60
CA ALA A 66 -11.93 2.91 -14.71
C ALA A 66 -11.90 3.81 -13.46
N SER A 67 -13.06 4.14 -12.91
CA SER A 67 -13.17 4.90 -11.67
C SER A 67 -12.54 4.17 -10.48
N ARG A 68 -12.68 2.84 -10.43
CA ARG A 68 -12.04 1.99 -9.41
C ARG A 68 -10.52 2.02 -9.53
N VAL A 69 -10.00 1.83 -10.74
CA VAL A 69 -8.54 1.89 -11.01
C VAL A 69 -7.98 3.26 -10.67
N HIS A 70 -8.69 4.34 -11.02
CA HIS A 70 -8.28 5.70 -10.68
C HIS A 70 -8.19 5.92 -9.16
N ARG A 71 -9.15 5.40 -8.38
CA ARG A 71 -9.10 5.49 -6.91
C ARG A 71 -7.91 4.73 -6.33
N TRP A 72 -7.62 3.54 -6.86
CA TRP A 72 -6.48 2.74 -6.43
C TRP A 72 -5.16 3.43 -6.73
N ALA A 73 -4.97 3.89 -7.98
CA ALA A 73 -3.78 4.65 -8.35
C ALA A 73 -3.58 5.88 -7.47
N ARG A 74 -4.66 6.64 -7.17
CA ARG A 74 -4.58 7.77 -6.23
C ARG A 74 -4.15 7.32 -4.84
N GLY A 75 -4.67 6.20 -4.34
CA GLY A 75 -4.28 5.63 -3.05
C GLY A 75 -2.80 5.26 -3.04
N ASP A 76 -2.29 4.63 -4.09
CA ASP A 76 -0.87 4.28 -4.20
C ASP A 76 0.04 5.51 -4.11
N TRP A 77 -0.33 6.62 -4.75
CA TRP A 77 0.41 7.88 -4.66
C TRP A 77 0.36 8.51 -3.27
N GLN A 78 -0.72 8.34 -2.53
CA GLN A 78 -0.84 8.78 -1.14
C GLN A 78 0.10 8.02 -0.19
N LEU A 79 0.60 6.85 -0.60
CA LEU A 79 1.59 6.09 0.17
C LEU A 79 3.03 6.60 0.05
N LEU A 80 3.31 7.47 -0.90
CA LEU A 80 4.66 7.96 -1.16
C LEU A 80 5.37 8.53 0.08
N PRO A 81 4.73 9.35 0.94
CA PRO A 81 5.35 9.82 2.18
C PRO A 81 5.74 8.69 3.14
N PHE A 82 4.94 7.62 3.22
CA PHE A 82 5.21 6.48 4.08
C PHE A 82 6.33 5.60 3.51
N LEU A 83 6.41 5.50 2.18
CA LEU A 83 7.51 4.81 1.51
C LEU A 83 8.85 5.49 1.78
N LEU A 84 8.89 6.83 1.76
CA LEU A 84 10.13 7.60 1.90
C LEU A 84 10.53 7.83 3.35
N ARG A 85 9.59 8.10 4.26
CA ARG A 85 9.86 8.57 5.63
C ARG A 85 9.46 7.58 6.72
N GLY A 86 8.62 6.59 6.40
CA GLY A 86 7.99 5.73 7.40
C GLY A 86 6.83 6.43 8.14
N THR A 87 6.18 5.70 9.03
CA THR A 87 5.09 6.23 9.83
C THR A 87 5.60 6.82 11.14
N HIS A 88 5.25 8.05 11.42
CA HIS A 88 5.45 8.69 12.73
C HIS A 88 4.19 8.52 13.58
N LYS A 89 4.34 8.05 14.80
CA LYS A 89 3.28 8.13 15.80
C LYS A 89 3.29 9.54 16.35
N GLU A 90 2.22 10.28 16.12
CA GLU A 90 2.06 11.59 16.76
C GLU A 90 2.01 11.39 18.27
N SER A 91 2.98 11.96 18.97
CA SER A 91 2.95 12.02 20.44
C SER A 91 1.87 13.00 20.85
N LYS A 92 0.62 12.57 20.83
CA LYS A 92 -0.47 13.32 21.44
C LYS A 92 -0.15 13.44 22.92
N GLY A 93 0.10 14.66 23.37
CA GLY A 93 0.45 14.98 24.75
C GLY A 93 -0.41 14.17 25.72
N ARG A 94 0.27 13.48 26.59
CA ARG A 94 -0.29 12.55 27.58
C ARG A 94 -1.32 13.28 28.42
N SER A 95 -2.59 13.19 28.04
CA SER A 95 -3.68 13.54 28.93
C SER A 95 -3.68 12.53 30.07
N ARG A 96 -3.52 13.01 31.27
CA ARG A 96 -3.26 12.27 32.50
C ARG A 96 -4.44 11.45 33.05
N ASP A 97 -5.51 11.27 32.27
CA ASP A 97 -6.79 10.75 32.77
C ASP A 97 -7.22 9.38 32.24
N SER A 98 -6.32 8.54 31.73
CA SER A 98 -6.70 7.13 31.53
C SER A 98 -5.99 6.21 32.50
N LEU A 99 -6.50 6.21 33.72
CA LEU A 99 -6.32 5.17 34.73
C LEU A 99 -7.14 3.94 34.32
N LEU A 100 -6.64 3.09 33.44
CA LEU A 100 -7.02 1.68 33.36
C LEU A 100 -5.80 0.87 32.93
N PRO A 101 -5.20 0.09 33.82
CA PRO A 101 -4.18 -0.88 33.45
C PRO A 101 -4.88 -2.12 32.91
N LEU A 102 -5.13 -2.19 31.62
CA LEU A 102 -5.39 -3.46 30.95
C LEU A 102 -4.04 -4.12 30.75
N GLY A 103 -3.74 -5.05 31.67
CA GLY A 103 -2.56 -5.87 31.60
C GLY A 103 -2.53 -6.70 30.34
N GLY A 104 -1.35 -6.82 29.73
CA GLY A 104 -1.08 -7.78 28.68
C GLY A 104 -0.29 -7.29 27.46
N ALA A 105 0.29 -6.09 27.46
CA ALA A 105 1.06 -5.57 26.33
C ALA A 105 2.60 -5.69 26.50
N ASP A 106 3.09 -6.38 27.52
CA ASP A 106 4.52 -6.43 27.81
C ASP A 106 5.29 -7.50 27.02
N ALA A 107 4.61 -8.23 26.13
CA ALA A 107 5.25 -9.23 25.27
C ALA A 107 5.77 -8.64 23.93
N ALA A 108 5.48 -7.39 23.60
CA ALA A 108 6.09 -6.68 22.49
C ALA A 108 7.31 -5.93 22.98
N GLY A 109 8.42 -6.63 23.09
CA GLY A 109 9.68 -6.09 23.59
C GLY A 109 10.00 -4.72 23.04
N GLY A 110 10.14 -3.75 23.94
CA GLY A 110 11.00 -2.59 23.89
C GLY A 110 11.22 -1.86 22.57
N LEU A 111 10.17 -1.46 21.86
CA LEU A 111 10.29 -0.49 20.78
C LEU A 111 9.84 0.89 21.26
N GLY A 112 10.56 1.44 22.22
CA GLY A 112 10.44 2.80 22.70
C GLY A 112 10.93 3.83 21.68
N GLY A 113 10.36 3.83 20.48
CA GLY A 113 10.59 4.84 19.46
C GLY A 113 9.26 5.31 18.90
N SER A 114 9.10 6.63 18.76
CA SER A 114 7.95 7.26 18.11
C SER A 114 7.77 6.84 16.64
N ASN A 115 8.72 6.12 16.08
CA ASN A 115 8.73 5.63 14.71
C ASN A 115 8.41 4.13 14.70
N TYR A 116 7.31 3.79 14.01
CA TYR A 116 7.04 2.40 13.67
C TYR A 116 7.63 2.11 12.28
N PRO A 117 8.82 1.49 12.21
CA PRO A 117 9.46 1.30 10.93
C PRO A 117 8.69 0.26 10.11
N LEU A 118 8.28 0.64 8.91
CA LEU A 118 7.82 -0.32 7.91
C LEU A 118 8.97 -1.26 7.55
N ARG A 119 8.71 -2.56 7.54
CA ARG A 119 9.70 -3.56 7.12
C ARG A 119 10.03 -3.39 5.64
N ALA A 120 11.18 -3.85 5.21
CA ALA A 120 11.62 -3.76 3.82
C ALA A 120 10.60 -4.38 2.84
N ILE A 121 9.97 -5.50 3.24
CA ILE A 121 8.93 -6.16 2.42
C ILE A 121 7.69 -5.27 2.24
N HIS A 122 7.28 -4.49 3.24
CA HIS A 122 6.14 -3.58 3.14
C HIS A 122 6.47 -2.44 2.16
N ARG A 123 7.67 -1.88 2.26
CA ARG A 123 8.14 -0.85 1.32
C ARG A 123 8.22 -1.39 -0.10
N TRP A 124 8.68 -2.62 -0.26
CA TRP A 124 8.72 -3.27 -1.56
C TRP A 124 7.30 -3.42 -2.16
N LYS A 125 6.33 -3.89 -1.39
CA LYS A 125 4.93 -4.01 -1.83
C LYS A 125 4.35 -2.64 -2.23
N MET A 126 4.62 -1.59 -1.46
CA MET A 126 4.17 -0.22 -1.77
C MET A 126 4.84 0.30 -3.04
N PHE A 127 6.13 0.06 -3.20
CA PHE A 127 6.87 0.43 -4.40
C PHE A 127 6.35 -0.31 -5.63
N ASP A 128 6.06 -1.60 -5.52
CA ASP A 128 5.52 -2.39 -6.62
C ASP A 128 4.14 -1.89 -7.08
N ASN A 129 3.25 -1.53 -6.13
CA ASN A 129 1.98 -0.90 -6.47
C ASN A 129 2.17 0.44 -7.20
N LEU A 130 3.08 1.28 -6.68
CA LEU A 130 3.40 2.56 -7.32
C LEU A 130 3.99 2.37 -8.72
N ARG A 131 4.89 1.40 -8.88
CA ARG A 131 5.47 1.03 -10.19
C ARG A 131 4.38 0.70 -11.20
N ARG A 132 3.39 -0.11 -10.81
CA ARG A 132 2.27 -0.47 -11.70
C ARG A 132 1.48 0.76 -12.16
N SER A 133 1.22 1.71 -11.28
CA SER A 133 0.53 2.95 -11.63
C SER A 133 1.35 3.86 -12.56
N LEU A 134 2.68 3.71 -12.58
CA LEU A 134 3.59 4.47 -13.42
C LEU A 134 3.77 3.91 -14.84
N VAL A 135 3.45 2.63 -15.07
CA VAL A 135 3.68 1.98 -16.37
C VAL A 135 3.02 2.76 -17.51
N ALA A 136 1.74 3.09 -17.39
CA ALA A 136 1.01 3.78 -18.46
C ALA A 136 1.56 5.19 -18.75
N PRO A 137 1.72 6.11 -17.77
CA PRO A 137 2.23 7.44 -18.07
C PRO A 137 3.68 7.44 -18.53
N LEU A 138 4.54 6.57 -17.99
CA LEU A 138 5.92 6.46 -18.44
C LEU A 138 6.03 5.87 -19.84
N SER A 139 5.18 4.91 -20.21
CA SER A 139 5.10 4.37 -21.56
C SER A 139 4.72 5.45 -22.57
N LEU A 140 3.73 6.28 -22.25
CA LEU A 140 3.35 7.41 -23.09
C LEU A 140 4.49 8.42 -23.22
N ALA A 141 5.13 8.79 -22.12
CA ALA A 141 6.28 9.71 -22.13
C ALA A 141 7.43 9.15 -22.99
N LEU A 142 7.74 7.86 -22.85
CA LEU A 142 8.78 7.19 -23.63
C LEU A 142 8.49 7.25 -25.14
N LEU A 143 7.25 6.96 -25.54
CA LEU A 143 6.84 7.04 -26.94
C LEU A 143 6.93 8.47 -27.49
N VAL A 144 6.48 9.47 -26.75
CA VAL A 144 6.57 10.87 -27.14
C VAL A 144 8.04 11.31 -27.30
N LEU A 145 8.92 10.96 -26.36
CA LEU A 145 10.35 11.27 -26.45
C LEU A 145 11.02 10.57 -27.63
N ALA A 146 10.66 9.32 -27.90
CA ALA A 146 11.19 8.57 -29.06
C ALA A 146 10.74 9.18 -30.38
N LEU A 147 9.48 9.61 -30.49
CA LEU A 147 8.96 10.31 -31.67
C LEU A 147 9.59 11.68 -31.87
N ALA A 148 9.96 12.37 -30.78
CA ALA A 148 10.70 13.63 -30.82
C ALA A 148 12.19 13.46 -31.16
N GLY A 149 12.67 12.23 -31.40
CA GLY A 149 14.07 11.95 -31.71
C GLY A 149 15.01 12.02 -30.50
N LEU A 150 14.45 12.04 -29.27
CA LEU A 150 15.20 12.10 -28.04
C LEU A 150 15.37 10.68 -27.45
N GLY A 151 16.53 10.09 -27.62
CA GLY A 151 16.88 8.80 -27.03
C GLY A 151 16.68 7.60 -27.94
N LEU A 152 15.72 6.72 -27.63
CA LEU A 152 15.48 5.48 -28.35
C LEU A 152 14.78 5.70 -29.71
N THR A 153 15.01 4.77 -30.64
CA THR A 153 14.20 4.76 -31.88
C THR A 153 12.73 4.45 -31.55
N PRO A 154 11.75 4.98 -32.32
CA PRO A 154 10.34 4.74 -32.08
C PRO A 154 9.95 3.25 -31.99
N TRP A 155 10.57 2.41 -32.83
CA TRP A 155 10.33 0.97 -32.83
C TRP A 155 10.86 0.28 -31.56
N ALA A 156 12.04 0.69 -31.06
CA ALA A 156 12.57 0.17 -29.82
C ALA A 156 11.72 0.61 -28.61
N ALA A 157 11.26 1.85 -28.60
CA ALA A 157 10.35 2.35 -27.57
C ALA A 157 9.02 1.58 -27.56
N LEU A 158 8.44 1.36 -28.75
CA LEU A 158 7.22 0.57 -28.90
C LEU A 158 7.41 -0.86 -28.39
N GLY A 159 8.52 -1.51 -28.75
CA GLY A 159 8.86 -2.85 -28.27
C GLY A 159 8.95 -2.94 -26.74
N LEU A 160 9.60 -1.95 -26.09
CA LEU A 160 9.69 -1.88 -24.63
C LEU A 160 8.32 -1.68 -23.98
N VAL A 161 7.48 -0.82 -24.56
CA VAL A 161 6.12 -0.60 -24.04
C VAL A 161 5.29 -1.87 -24.14
N LEU A 162 5.32 -2.54 -25.29
CA LEU A 162 4.60 -3.81 -25.47
C LEU A 162 5.10 -4.88 -24.50
N ALA A 163 6.42 -4.99 -24.30
CA ALA A 163 6.99 -5.90 -23.31
C ALA A 163 6.53 -5.56 -21.88
N ALA A 164 6.51 -4.28 -21.49
CA ALA A 164 6.07 -3.84 -20.18
C ALA A 164 4.59 -4.20 -19.92
N PHE A 165 3.72 -4.10 -20.91
CA PHE A 165 2.32 -4.51 -20.78
C PHE A 165 2.12 -6.03 -20.88
N ALA A 166 2.96 -6.74 -21.62
CA ALA A 166 2.90 -8.20 -21.73
C ALA A 166 3.37 -8.93 -20.49
N THR A 167 4.29 -8.33 -19.73
CA THR A 167 4.75 -8.84 -18.43
C THR A 167 3.82 -8.49 -17.26
N GLY A 168 2.64 -7.98 -17.55
CA GLY A 168 1.62 -7.44 -16.64
C GLY A 168 1.53 -8.06 -15.25
N PRO A 169 0.74 -7.46 -14.36
CA PRO A 169 0.70 -7.89 -12.96
C PRO A 169 0.19 -9.30 -12.81
#